data_06eca0b6a98e4eb7cb9ffab890fcbc13
#
_entry.id   06eca0b6a98e4eb7cb9ffab890fcbc13
#
_cell.length_a   1.000
_cell.length_b   1.000
_cell.length_c   1.000
_cell.angle_alpha   90.00
_cell.angle_beta   90.00
_cell.angle_gamma   90.00
#
_symmetry.space_group_name_H-M   'P 1'
#
loop_
_entity.id
_entity.type
_entity.pdbx_description
1 polymer ?
#
loop_
_entity_poly.entity_id
_entity_poly.type
_entity_poly.pdbx_seq_one_letter_code
_entity_poly.pdbx_strand_id
1 'polypeptide(L)'
;IVELCSQNNDKKVFGIISSEEDTNYNRSYGIGFLKTIKQKSNNNEQRLHINSIGEGGIWVCNKNGILENGDYITSTTISGYGGKQTTNEGILTNYTVAKITCDCIFSLTKIVKQKLKVIETTQDEVTTRNIDYDINGNYKYEDDLDENNIQQMVYPLETRFLDSNGNELIDESDYTSRLGNSELVYIACFVGCTYHCG
;
A
#
# COMPACT_ATOMS: atom_id res chain seq x y z
N ILE A 1 22.50 2.13 5.52
CA ILE A 1 21.86 0.84 5.19
C ILE A 1 20.53 0.82 5.92
N VAL A 2 19.45 0.48 5.24
CA VAL A 2 18.13 0.26 5.82
C VAL A 2 17.77 -1.21 5.71
N GLU A 3 17.03 -1.70 6.69
CA GLU A 3 16.52 -3.06 6.74
C GLU A 3 15.01 -3.02 6.97
N LEU A 4 14.30 -4.04 6.53
CA LEU A 4 12.89 -4.19 6.83
C LEU A 4 12.71 -4.56 8.29
N CYS A 5 11.79 -3.89 8.99
CA CYS A 5 11.42 -4.27 10.35
C CYS A 5 10.80 -5.67 10.35
N SER A 6 11.21 -6.48 11.32
CA SER A 6 10.74 -7.86 11.52
C SER A 6 10.37 -8.14 12.99
N GLN A 7 10.13 -7.09 13.77
CA GLN A 7 9.76 -7.16 15.18
C GLN A 7 8.50 -6.30 15.41
N ASN A 8 7.67 -6.75 16.35
CA ASN A 8 6.52 -5.93 16.77
C ASN A 8 7.03 -4.70 17.52
N ASN A 9 6.42 -3.55 17.24
CA ASN A 9 6.68 -2.28 17.93
C ASN A 9 8.17 -1.92 17.92
N ASP A 10 8.83 -2.07 16.78
CA ASP A 10 10.25 -1.78 16.66
C ASP A 10 10.51 -0.27 16.75
N LYS A 11 11.20 0.14 17.81
CA LYS A 11 11.55 1.56 18.05
C LYS A 11 12.58 2.11 17.06
N LYS A 12 13.19 1.24 16.25
CA LYS A 12 14.16 1.64 15.22
C LYS A 12 13.48 1.97 13.88
N VAL A 13 12.15 1.87 13.82
CA VAL A 13 11.42 2.22 12.61
C VAL A 13 11.72 3.68 12.25
N PHE A 14 12.08 3.90 10.98
CA PHE A 14 12.48 5.22 10.48
C PHE A 14 11.47 5.77 9.47
N GLY A 15 10.74 4.91 8.77
CA GLY A 15 9.76 5.29 7.76
C GLY A 15 9.31 4.14 6.90
N ILE A 16 8.51 4.47 5.90
CA ILE A 16 7.95 3.55 4.93
C ILE A 16 8.74 3.66 3.64
N ILE A 17 9.27 2.54 3.15
CA ILE A 17 10.03 2.50 1.92
C ILE A 17 9.09 2.73 0.74
N SER A 18 9.41 3.73 -0.11
CA SER A 18 8.76 3.91 -1.40
C SER A 18 9.16 2.80 -2.37
N SER A 19 8.27 2.45 -3.30
CA SER A 19 8.54 1.47 -4.36
C SER A 19 9.55 1.96 -5.40
N GLU A 20 9.86 3.25 -5.43
CA GLU A 20 10.74 3.85 -6.43
C GLU A 20 12.16 4.01 -5.91
N GLU A 21 13.13 3.64 -6.76
CA GLU A 21 14.54 3.96 -6.52
C GLU A 21 14.80 5.44 -6.84
N ASP A 22 15.53 6.14 -5.96
CA ASP A 22 16.06 7.46 -6.29
C ASP A 22 17.22 7.33 -7.30
N THR A 23 16.92 7.56 -8.56
CA THR A 23 17.90 7.51 -9.67
C THR A 23 18.78 8.75 -9.78
N ASN A 24 18.51 9.80 -9.00
CA ASN A 24 19.31 11.02 -9.00
C ASN A 24 20.57 10.88 -8.14
N TYR A 25 21.61 10.29 -8.68
CA TYR A 25 22.88 10.06 -7.97
C TYR A 25 23.65 11.34 -7.63
N ASN A 26 23.26 12.48 -8.20
CA ASN A 26 23.88 13.78 -7.93
C ASN A 26 23.12 14.61 -6.91
N ARG A 27 22.03 14.07 -6.32
CA ARG A 27 21.26 14.79 -5.31
C ARG A 27 22.12 15.09 -4.09
N SER A 28 22.17 16.34 -3.71
CA SER A 28 22.82 16.75 -2.47
C SER A 28 21.81 16.68 -1.32
N TYR A 29 22.24 16.08 -0.22
CA TYR A 29 21.49 16.02 1.02
C TYR A 29 22.16 16.94 2.03
N GLY A 30 21.38 17.65 2.83
CA GLY A 30 21.95 18.45 3.90
C GLY A 30 20.92 19.28 4.64
N ILE A 31 21.24 19.56 5.89
CA ILE A 31 20.50 20.50 6.74
C ILE A 31 21.35 21.74 6.85
N GLY A 32 20.81 22.89 6.47
CA GLY A 32 21.53 24.16 6.51
C GLY A 32 22.72 24.22 5.54
N PHE A 33 23.91 24.50 6.06
CA PHE A 33 25.12 24.69 5.25
C PHE A 33 25.86 23.41 4.88
N LEU A 34 25.49 22.27 5.47
CA LEU A 34 26.16 20.99 5.21
C LEU A 34 25.46 20.28 4.06
N LYS A 35 26.12 20.18 2.93
CA LYS A 35 25.69 19.38 1.78
C LYS A 35 26.52 18.12 1.67
N THR A 36 25.87 16.99 1.62
CA THR A 36 26.52 15.70 1.40
C THR A 36 26.05 15.14 0.06
N ILE A 37 26.98 14.86 -0.83
CA ILE A 37 26.72 14.11 -2.05
C ILE A 37 27.21 12.69 -1.81
N LYS A 38 26.30 11.73 -1.76
CA LYS A 38 26.67 10.33 -1.64
C LYS A 38 26.47 9.65 -2.99
N GLN A 39 27.56 9.22 -3.60
CA GLN A 39 27.53 8.39 -4.79
C GLN A 39 27.36 6.91 -4.39
N LYS A 40 26.80 6.09 -5.28
CA LYS A 40 26.83 4.63 -5.12
C LYS A 40 28.27 4.17 -5.03
N SER A 41 28.59 3.34 -4.05
CA SER A 41 29.90 2.73 -3.92
C SER A 41 30.07 1.50 -4.81
N ASN A 42 28.96 0.86 -5.19
CA ASN A 42 28.93 -0.27 -6.12
C ASN A 42 27.57 -0.40 -6.82
N ASN A 43 27.49 -1.25 -7.86
CA ASN A 43 26.27 -1.45 -8.65
C ASN A 43 25.14 -2.22 -7.90
N ASN A 44 25.43 -2.76 -6.72
CA ASN A 44 24.45 -3.51 -5.92
C ASN A 44 23.77 -2.63 -4.87
N GLU A 45 24.16 -1.36 -4.77
CA GLU A 45 23.48 -0.40 -3.88
C GLU A 45 22.28 0.21 -4.58
N GLN A 46 21.17 0.26 -3.88
CA GLN A 46 19.96 0.99 -4.28
C GLN A 46 19.75 2.17 -3.34
N ARG A 47 19.26 3.28 -3.89
CA ARG A 47 18.82 4.42 -3.12
C ARG A 47 17.31 4.42 -3.09
N LEU A 48 16.77 4.42 -1.88
CA LEU A 48 15.33 4.36 -1.68
C LEU A 48 14.83 5.70 -1.12
N HIS A 49 13.65 6.09 -1.56
CA HIS A 49 12.89 7.13 -0.90
C HIS A 49 12.21 6.52 0.33
N ILE A 50 12.29 7.21 1.46
CA ILE A 50 11.66 6.81 2.70
C ILE A 50 10.70 7.91 3.12
N ASN A 51 9.43 7.56 3.24
CA ASN A 51 8.36 8.43 3.69
C ASN A 51 8.28 8.34 5.22
N SER A 52 8.53 9.43 5.92
CA SER A 52 8.47 9.49 7.39
C SER A 52 7.39 10.43 7.90
N ILE A 53 7.01 11.44 7.11
CA ILE A 53 5.96 12.42 7.43
C ILE A 53 5.19 12.72 6.15
N GLY A 54 3.89 12.95 6.26
CA GLY A 54 3.00 13.31 5.15
C GLY A 54 1.90 12.29 4.91
N GLU A 55 1.34 12.30 3.72
CA GLU A 55 0.25 11.41 3.30
C GLU A 55 0.76 10.42 2.25
N GLY A 56 0.16 9.23 2.24
CA GLY A 56 0.48 8.20 1.25
C GLY A 56 -0.21 6.89 1.53
N GLY A 57 0.45 5.79 1.22
CA GLY A 57 -0.06 4.45 1.45
C GLY A 57 0.95 3.55 2.16
N ILE A 58 0.43 2.53 2.82
CA ILE A 58 1.22 1.54 3.54
C ILE A 58 0.64 0.14 3.34
N TRP A 59 1.53 -0.85 3.20
CA TRP A 59 1.15 -2.25 3.29
C TRP A 59 0.93 -2.66 4.74
N VAL A 60 -0.27 -3.13 5.05
CA VAL A 60 -0.65 -3.66 6.37
C VAL A 60 -1.12 -5.10 6.26
N CYS A 61 -0.92 -5.90 7.29
CA CYS A 61 -1.39 -7.29 7.33
C CYS A 61 -2.35 -7.53 8.51
N ASN A 62 -3.18 -8.56 8.38
CA ASN A 62 -4.20 -8.94 9.37
C ASN A 62 -3.64 -9.66 10.61
N LYS A 63 -2.32 -9.67 10.81
CA LYS A 63 -1.70 -10.35 11.95
C LYS A 63 -2.24 -9.88 13.30
N ASN A 64 -2.48 -8.59 13.45
CA ASN A 64 -2.98 -7.98 14.67
C ASN A 64 -4.49 -7.67 14.61
N GLY A 65 -5.22 -8.26 13.66
CA GLY A 65 -6.65 -8.07 13.48
C GLY A 65 -7.01 -7.06 12.40
N ILE A 66 -8.31 -6.74 12.35
CA ILE A 66 -8.88 -5.76 11.42
C ILE A 66 -8.49 -4.33 11.82
N LEU A 67 -8.59 -3.43 10.85
CA LEU A 67 -8.23 -2.02 11.02
C LEU A 67 -9.46 -1.13 10.78
N GLU A 68 -9.65 -0.16 11.65
CA GLU A 68 -10.64 0.89 11.52
C GLU A 68 -9.95 2.22 11.16
N ASN A 69 -10.66 3.07 10.43
CA ASN A 69 -10.18 4.41 10.12
C ASN A 69 -9.74 5.15 11.39
N GLY A 70 -8.52 5.61 11.39
CA GLY A 70 -7.92 6.26 12.56
C GLY A 70 -7.04 5.38 13.42
N ASP A 71 -6.99 4.07 13.16
CA ASP A 71 -6.07 3.18 13.86
C ASP A 71 -4.60 3.52 13.59
N TYR A 72 -3.78 3.40 14.61
CA TYR A 72 -2.33 3.50 14.50
C TYR A 72 -1.73 2.17 14.06
N ILE A 73 -0.73 2.29 13.21
CA ILE A 73 0.04 1.17 12.64
C ILE A 73 1.43 1.14 13.23
N THR A 74 1.90 -0.06 13.52
CA THR A 74 3.27 -0.34 13.95
C THR A 74 3.89 -1.43 13.09
N SER A 75 5.20 -1.66 13.22
CA SER A 75 5.87 -2.81 12.63
C SER A 75 5.38 -4.12 13.24
N THR A 76 5.41 -5.19 12.44
CA THR A 76 5.04 -6.54 12.87
C THR A 76 6.22 -7.50 12.69
N THR A 77 6.05 -8.76 13.11
CA THR A 77 7.03 -9.82 12.80
C THR A 77 6.95 -10.29 11.34
N ILE A 78 5.96 -9.81 10.58
CA ILE A 78 5.89 -10.03 9.13
C ILE A 78 6.72 -8.93 8.48
N SER A 79 7.87 -9.31 7.97
CA SER A 79 8.89 -8.36 7.51
C SER A 79 8.36 -7.43 6.42
N GLY A 80 8.48 -6.11 6.65
CA GLY A 80 8.04 -5.09 5.71
C GLY A 80 6.55 -4.77 5.71
N TYR A 81 5.74 -5.43 6.55
CA TYR A 81 4.31 -5.17 6.70
C TYR A 81 3.98 -4.59 8.07
N GLY A 82 3.16 -3.53 8.06
CA GLY A 82 2.59 -2.98 9.28
C GLY A 82 1.40 -3.80 9.78
N GLY A 83 0.98 -3.55 11.00
CA GLY A 83 -0.25 -4.10 11.59
C GLY A 83 -0.82 -3.14 12.63
N LYS A 84 -2.04 -3.42 13.09
CA LYS A 84 -2.68 -2.64 14.15
C LYS A 84 -1.78 -2.53 15.37
N GLN A 85 -1.61 -1.31 15.88
CA GLN A 85 -0.94 -1.07 17.15
C GLN A 85 -1.85 -1.52 18.28
N THR A 86 -1.53 -2.64 18.91
CA THR A 86 -2.34 -3.23 20.00
C THR A 86 -1.82 -2.87 21.39
N THR A 87 -0.59 -2.35 21.46
CA THR A 87 0.00 -1.83 22.71
C THR A 87 -0.09 -0.31 22.71
N ASN A 88 -0.59 0.30 23.80
CA ASN A 88 -0.90 1.72 23.86
C ASN A 88 -1.85 2.17 22.72
N GLU A 89 -2.91 1.43 22.54
CA GLU A 89 -3.92 1.68 21.50
C GLU A 89 -4.43 3.13 21.63
N GLY A 90 -4.54 3.81 20.48
CA GLY A 90 -4.97 5.22 20.46
C GLY A 90 -3.91 6.24 20.90
N ILE A 91 -2.70 5.83 21.28
CA ILE A 91 -1.62 6.73 21.68
C ILE A 91 -0.47 6.68 20.68
N LEU A 92 -0.05 7.85 20.18
CA LEU A 92 1.13 7.97 19.34
C LEU A 92 2.38 7.63 20.16
N THR A 93 3.18 6.70 19.68
CA THR A 93 4.39 6.20 20.34
C THR A 93 5.60 6.31 19.43
N ASN A 94 6.80 6.06 19.94
CA ASN A 94 8.04 6.06 19.17
C ASN A 94 8.21 4.83 18.22
N TYR A 95 7.24 3.95 18.18
CA TYR A 95 7.18 2.82 17.22
C TYR A 95 5.94 2.89 16.30
N THR A 96 5.13 3.94 16.42
CA THR A 96 4.03 4.20 15.50
C THR A 96 4.59 4.65 14.17
N VAL A 97 4.18 4.02 13.08
CA VAL A 97 4.67 4.35 11.73
C VAL A 97 3.65 5.14 10.92
N ALA A 98 2.37 4.92 11.14
CA ALA A 98 1.31 5.56 10.39
C ALA A 98 -0.01 5.57 11.17
N LYS A 99 -0.94 6.41 10.69
CA LYS A 99 -2.37 6.38 11.04
C LYS A 99 -3.16 6.17 9.76
N ILE A 100 -3.98 5.13 9.69
CA ILE A 100 -4.74 4.84 8.47
C ILE A 100 -5.95 5.76 8.31
N THR A 101 -6.38 5.95 7.07
CA THR A 101 -7.46 6.85 6.68
C THR A 101 -8.69 6.13 6.11
N CYS A 102 -8.70 4.79 6.16
CA CYS A 102 -9.83 3.97 5.74
C CYS A 102 -9.87 2.66 6.53
N ASP A 103 -11.06 2.05 6.59
CA ASP A 103 -11.23 0.73 7.19
C ASP A 103 -10.56 -0.35 6.32
N CYS A 104 -9.99 -1.38 6.96
CA CYS A 104 -9.45 -2.53 6.28
C CYS A 104 -9.82 -3.82 7.04
N ILE A 105 -10.79 -4.54 6.50
CA ILE A 105 -11.30 -5.79 7.11
C ILE A 105 -10.64 -7.04 6.54
N PHE A 106 -9.66 -6.88 5.63
CA PHE A 106 -8.93 -7.98 4.97
C PHE A 106 -9.87 -9.00 4.31
N SER A 107 -10.90 -8.50 3.61
CA SER A 107 -11.93 -9.31 2.98
C SER A 107 -11.44 -10.06 1.76
N LEU A 108 -11.86 -11.32 1.60
CA LEU A 108 -11.74 -12.09 0.37
C LEU A 108 -12.89 -11.84 -0.61
N THR A 109 -13.87 -11.01 -0.22
CA THR A 109 -15.01 -10.67 -1.08
C THR A 109 -14.56 -9.71 -2.17
N LYS A 110 -14.65 -10.15 -3.41
CA LYS A 110 -14.38 -9.32 -4.58
C LYS A 110 -15.60 -8.48 -4.95
N ILE A 111 -15.36 -7.32 -5.50
CA ILE A 111 -16.35 -6.40 -6.05
C ILE A 111 -16.19 -6.30 -7.56
N VAL A 112 -17.22 -5.85 -8.26
CA VAL A 112 -17.12 -5.56 -9.70
C VAL A 112 -16.16 -4.41 -9.89
N LYS A 113 -15.14 -4.62 -10.73
CA LYS A 113 -14.20 -3.57 -11.11
C LYS A 113 -14.93 -2.55 -11.95
N GLN A 114 -14.80 -1.29 -11.58
CA GLN A 114 -15.39 -0.17 -12.31
C GLN A 114 -14.31 0.68 -12.95
N LYS A 115 -14.61 1.24 -14.10
CA LYS A 115 -13.80 2.25 -14.79
C LYS A 115 -14.59 3.53 -14.99
N LEU A 116 -13.90 4.63 -15.19
CA LEU A 116 -14.54 5.90 -15.56
C LEU A 116 -15.28 5.75 -16.88
N LYS A 117 -16.54 6.15 -16.88
CA LYS A 117 -17.34 6.17 -18.12
C LYS A 117 -16.85 7.28 -19.04
N VAL A 118 -16.57 6.92 -20.29
CA VAL A 118 -16.08 7.83 -21.30
C VAL A 118 -17.14 7.96 -22.41
N ILE A 119 -17.44 9.19 -22.80
CA ILE A 119 -18.28 9.49 -23.94
C ILE A 119 -17.37 9.75 -25.15
N GLU A 120 -17.58 9.01 -26.22
CA GLU A 120 -16.93 9.27 -27.49
C GLU A 120 -17.85 10.12 -28.38
N THR A 121 -17.34 11.23 -28.85
CA THR A 121 -18.05 12.10 -29.79
C THR A 121 -17.22 12.21 -31.05
N THR A 122 -17.77 11.79 -32.19
CA THR A 122 -17.14 11.90 -33.50
C THR A 122 -17.77 13.06 -34.27
N GLN A 123 -16.96 14.05 -34.61
CA GLN A 123 -17.33 15.17 -35.46
C GLN A 123 -16.24 15.37 -36.51
N ASP A 124 -16.62 15.46 -37.78
CA ASP A 124 -15.70 15.68 -38.91
C ASP A 124 -14.51 14.69 -38.95
N GLU A 125 -14.80 13.39 -38.76
CA GLU A 125 -13.82 12.30 -38.68
C GLU A 125 -12.85 12.37 -37.48
N VAL A 126 -13.01 13.33 -36.59
CA VAL A 126 -12.22 13.44 -35.34
C VAL A 126 -13.02 12.86 -34.19
N THR A 127 -12.51 11.81 -33.57
CA THR A 127 -13.10 11.23 -32.35
C THR A 127 -12.44 11.84 -31.11
N THR A 128 -13.24 12.51 -30.29
CA THR A 128 -12.83 13.02 -28.98
C THR A 128 -13.38 12.12 -27.86
N ARG A 129 -12.58 11.90 -26.84
CA ARG A 129 -12.96 11.14 -25.64
C ARG A 129 -13.03 12.07 -24.44
N ASN A 130 -14.20 12.12 -23.82
CA ASN A 130 -14.42 12.95 -22.63
C ASN A 130 -14.99 12.08 -21.50
N ILE A 131 -14.60 12.38 -20.27
CA ILE A 131 -15.17 11.71 -19.10
C ILE A 131 -16.62 12.14 -18.94
N ASP A 132 -17.52 11.19 -18.67
CA ASP A 132 -18.94 11.43 -18.40
C ASP A 132 -19.15 11.86 -16.95
N TYR A 133 -19.97 12.89 -16.75
CA TYR A 133 -20.31 13.42 -15.43
C TYR A 133 -21.82 13.33 -15.21
N ASP A 134 -22.23 13.19 -13.96
CA ASP A 134 -23.65 13.32 -13.59
C ASP A 134 -24.09 14.79 -13.55
N ILE A 135 -25.38 15.01 -13.26
CA ILE A 135 -25.97 16.36 -13.19
C ILE A 135 -25.35 17.22 -12.07
N ASN A 136 -24.70 16.61 -11.09
CA ASN A 136 -24.05 17.27 -9.97
C ASN A 136 -22.54 17.47 -10.20
N GLY A 137 -22.01 17.05 -11.35
CA GLY A 137 -20.59 17.14 -11.68
C GLY A 137 -19.72 16.01 -11.12
N ASN A 138 -20.32 14.92 -10.64
CA ASN A 138 -19.56 13.76 -10.19
C ASN A 138 -19.22 12.86 -11.36
N TYR A 139 -18.08 12.15 -11.26
CA TYR A 139 -17.68 11.14 -12.24
C TYR A 139 -18.71 10.01 -12.30
N LYS A 140 -19.07 9.61 -13.51
CA LYS A 140 -19.82 8.37 -13.72
C LYS A 140 -18.88 7.22 -13.93
N TYR A 141 -19.27 6.06 -13.41
CA TYR A 141 -18.54 4.81 -13.55
C TYR A 141 -19.39 3.80 -14.31
N GLU A 142 -18.72 2.88 -14.94
CA GLU A 142 -19.32 1.69 -15.59
C GLU A 142 -18.50 0.45 -15.24
N ASP A 143 -19.12 -0.72 -15.32
CA ASP A 143 -18.45 -1.97 -15.05
C ASP A 143 -17.33 -2.20 -16.07
N ASP A 144 -16.15 -2.60 -15.57
CA ASP A 144 -15.04 -2.98 -16.42
C ASP A 144 -15.23 -4.42 -16.89
N LEU A 145 -15.39 -4.60 -18.19
CA LEU A 145 -15.64 -5.89 -18.81
C LEU A 145 -14.35 -6.36 -19.50
N ASP A 146 -14.12 -7.66 -19.50
CA ASP A 146 -13.06 -8.27 -20.28
C ASP A 146 -13.42 -8.35 -21.78
N GLU A 147 -12.54 -8.91 -22.60
CA GLU A 147 -12.74 -9.09 -24.04
C GLU A 147 -13.94 -9.98 -24.40
N ASN A 148 -14.47 -10.77 -23.45
CA ASN A 148 -15.66 -11.63 -23.60
C ASN A 148 -16.92 -11.00 -23.01
N ASN A 149 -16.90 -9.72 -22.64
CA ASN A 149 -17.96 -8.99 -21.95
C ASN A 149 -18.34 -9.57 -20.58
N ILE A 150 -17.37 -10.17 -19.88
CA ILE A 150 -17.55 -10.68 -18.51
C ILE A 150 -17.06 -9.61 -17.52
N GLN A 151 -17.85 -9.36 -16.48
CA GLN A 151 -17.48 -8.43 -15.40
C GLN A 151 -16.19 -8.88 -14.71
N GLN A 152 -15.22 -7.98 -14.65
CA GLN A 152 -13.99 -8.23 -13.91
C GLN A 152 -14.23 -8.02 -12.41
N MET A 153 -13.81 -8.99 -11.62
CA MET A 153 -13.93 -8.96 -10.17
C MET A 153 -12.57 -8.67 -9.53
N VAL A 154 -12.53 -7.68 -8.63
CA VAL A 154 -11.31 -7.25 -7.93
C VAL A 154 -11.53 -7.13 -6.43
N TYR A 155 -10.48 -7.20 -5.64
CA TYR A 155 -10.55 -6.84 -4.23
C TYR A 155 -10.76 -5.33 -4.08
N PRO A 156 -11.51 -4.90 -3.04
CA PRO A 156 -11.72 -3.46 -2.77
C PRO A 156 -10.42 -2.68 -2.55
N LEU A 157 -9.41 -3.35 -2.03
CA LEU A 157 -8.05 -2.82 -1.82
C LEU A 157 -7.04 -3.68 -2.57
N GLU A 158 -5.90 -3.12 -2.94
CA GLU A 158 -4.79 -3.92 -3.45
C GLU A 158 -4.39 -4.93 -2.39
N THR A 159 -4.43 -6.21 -2.74
CA THR A 159 -4.35 -7.33 -1.77
C THR A 159 -3.23 -8.29 -2.16
N ARG A 160 -2.51 -8.77 -1.15
CA ARG A 160 -1.50 -9.83 -1.25
C ARG A 160 -1.78 -10.91 -0.23
N PHE A 161 -1.39 -12.12 -0.54
CA PHE A 161 -1.44 -13.28 0.34
C PHE A 161 -0.04 -13.64 0.78
N LEU A 162 0.15 -13.87 2.07
CA LEU A 162 1.47 -14.05 2.66
C LEU A 162 1.54 -15.36 3.44
N ASP A 163 2.72 -15.99 3.40
CA ASP A 163 3.07 -17.06 4.33
C ASP A 163 3.43 -16.50 5.73
N SER A 164 3.77 -17.39 6.66
CA SER A 164 4.14 -17.03 8.03
C SER A 164 5.40 -16.17 8.14
N ASN A 165 6.22 -16.14 7.10
CA ASN A 165 7.47 -15.37 7.03
C ASN A 165 7.29 -14.02 6.29
N GLY A 166 6.11 -13.79 5.68
CA GLY A 166 5.82 -12.60 4.89
C GLY A 166 6.19 -12.72 3.42
N ASN A 167 6.51 -13.93 2.93
CA ASN A 167 6.68 -14.15 1.50
C ASN A 167 5.33 -14.18 0.82
N GLU A 168 5.24 -13.56 -0.36
CA GLU A 168 4.02 -13.53 -1.14
C GLU A 168 3.70 -14.91 -1.71
N LEU A 169 2.46 -15.36 -1.53
CA LEU A 169 1.90 -16.58 -2.09
C LEU A 169 1.47 -16.33 -3.53
N ILE A 170 1.30 -17.40 -4.30
CA ILE A 170 1.01 -17.30 -5.73
C ILE A 170 -0.35 -16.61 -5.97
N ASP A 171 -1.38 -17.02 -5.23
CA ASP A 171 -2.74 -16.51 -5.37
C ASP A 171 -3.64 -16.84 -4.17
N GLU A 172 -4.91 -16.46 -4.27
CA GLU A 172 -5.96 -16.78 -3.29
C GLU A 172 -6.16 -18.29 -3.08
N SER A 173 -5.95 -19.10 -4.12
CA SER A 173 -6.13 -20.55 -4.03
C SER A 173 -5.04 -21.19 -3.17
N ASP A 174 -3.78 -20.77 -3.33
CA ASP A 174 -2.65 -21.20 -2.50
C ASP A 174 -2.89 -20.78 -1.04
N TYR A 175 -3.31 -19.52 -0.81
CA TYR A 175 -3.67 -19.03 0.51
C TYR A 175 -4.77 -19.89 1.18
N THR A 176 -5.87 -20.14 0.46
CA THR A 176 -7.01 -20.90 0.98
C THR A 176 -6.64 -22.36 1.27
N SER A 177 -5.82 -22.97 0.40
CA SER A 177 -5.31 -24.32 0.60
C SER A 177 -4.47 -24.42 1.87
N ARG A 178 -3.54 -23.49 2.08
CA ARG A 178 -2.69 -23.45 3.28
C ARG A 178 -3.48 -23.19 4.55
N LEU A 179 -4.45 -22.26 4.47
CA LEU A 179 -5.37 -22.00 5.59
C LEU A 179 -6.18 -23.27 5.94
N GLY A 180 -6.67 -24.01 4.95
CA GLY A 180 -7.37 -25.29 5.13
C GLY A 180 -6.49 -26.37 5.77
N ASN A 181 -5.17 -26.32 5.54
CA ASN A 181 -4.19 -27.19 6.19
C ASN A 181 -3.74 -26.70 7.57
N SER A 182 -4.37 -25.65 8.12
CA SER A 182 -4.02 -25.01 9.39
C SER A 182 -2.61 -24.39 9.40
N GLU A 183 -2.09 -24.02 8.25
CA GLU A 183 -0.86 -23.24 8.15
C GLU A 183 -1.12 -21.78 8.53
N LEU A 184 -0.10 -21.14 9.09
CA LEU A 184 -0.17 -19.72 9.45
C LEU A 184 0.07 -18.86 8.21
N VAL A 185 -0.97 -18.23 7.73
CA VAL A 185 -0.97 -17.36 6.54
C VAL A 185 -1.68 -16.04 6.84
N TYR A 186 -1.36 -14.99 6.09
CA TYR A 186 -1.89 -13.67 6.31
C TYR A 186 -2.40 -13.04 5.02
N ILE A 187 -3.33 -12.09 5.16
CA ILE A 187 -3.75 -11.19 4.09
C ILE A 187 -3.10 -9.84 4.36
N ALA A 188 -2.50 -9.26 3.35
CA ALA A 188 -2.01 -7.89 3.39
C ALA A 188 -2.78 -7.03 2.39
N CYS A 189 -3.05 -5.77 2.78
CA CYS A 189 -3.71 -4.78 1.94
C CYS A 189 -2.90 -3.49 1.90
N PHE A 190 -2.96 -2.79 0.76
CA PHE A 190 -2.40 -1.45 0.64
C PHE A 190 -3.48 -0.43 1.02
N VAL A 191 -3.22 0.38 2.04
CA VAL A 191 -4.19 1.32 2.60
C VAL A 191 -3.64 2.74 2.64
N GLY A 192 -4.52 3.72 2.49
CA GLY A 192 -4.18 5.13 2.66
C GLY A 192 -3.83 5.45 4.12
N CYS A 193 -2.84 6.30 4.32
CA CYS A 193 -2.38 6.67 5.65
C CYS A 193 -1.75 8.06 5.72
N THR A 194 -1.59 8.56 6.94
CA THR A 194 -0.65 9.62 7.27
C THR A 194 0.55 9.01 7.99
N TYR A 195 1.76 9.39 7.59
CA TYR A 195 3.00 8.88 8.18
C TYR A 195 3.35 9.64 9.46
N HIS A 196 3.81 8.91 10.47
CA HIS A 196 4.14 9.44 11.80
C HIS A 196 5.48 8.91 12.32
N CYS A 197 6.42 8.57 11.45
CA CYS A 197 7.73 8.09 11.85
C CYS A 197 8.65 9.24 12.27
N GLY A 198 9.24 9.15 13.44
CA GLY A 198 10.24 10.10 13.94
C GLY A 198 9.98 10.59 15.36
#